data_24f92ded3097446f89c249c05ece89bd
#
_entry.id   24f92ded3097446f89c249c05ece89bd
#
_cell.length_a   1.000
_cell.length_b   1.000
_cell.length_c   1.000
_cell.angle_alpha   90.00
_cell.angle_beta   90.00
_cell.angle_gamma   90.00
#
_symmetry.space_group_name_H-M   'P 1'
#
loop_
_entity.id
_entity.type
_entity.pdbx_description
1 polymer ?
#
loop_
_entity_poly.entity_id
_entity_poly.type
_entity_poly.pdbx_seq_one_letter_code
_entity_poly.pdbx_strand_id
1 'polypeptide(L)'
;MIDESDKSLFRSTVDQQKPIDKDGVKNTVTSKSGANQLFQKYSFLYEPNISGSEAVIHYKSGLSSKVLKKMKQGNMGPTPSIDLHGHKVEEACQSLSKFIHFHSNERFIHIIHGKGYHSDSGLSIMKSQVVHYLKQHPAVLAFCSCTQEMGGTGAVFVHLKAHV
;
A
#
# COMPACT_ATOMS: atom_id res chain seq x y z
N MET A 1 23.27 17.89 -46.66
CA MET A 1 24.05 16.77 -47.18
C MET A 1 24.74 16.10 -46.02
N ILE A 2 24.35 14.88 -45.69
CA ILE A 2 25.00 14.08 -44.64
C ILE A 2 26.24 13.48 -45.28
N ASP A 3 27.40 13.77 -44.68
CA ASP A 3 28.71 13.39 -45.22
C ASP A 3 28.89 11.85 -45.19
N GLU A 4 29.59 11.32 -46.21
CA GLU A 4 29.85 9.89 -46.38
C GLU A 4 30.65 9.28 -45.19
N SER A 5 31.44 10.13 -44.52
CA SER A 5 32.19 9.77 -43.30
C SER A 5 31.30 9.44 -42.10
N ASP A 6 30.16 10.12 -41.97
CA ASP A 6 29.21 9.86 -40.86
C ASP A 6 28.47 8.52 -41.04
N LYS A 7 28.26 8.09 -42.28
CA LYS A 7 27.68 6.79 -42.61
C LYS A 7 28.61 5.63 -42.31
N SER A 8 29.92 5.84 -42.46
CA SER A 8 30.93 4.81 -42.19
C SER A 8 31.12 4.58 -40.70
N LEU A 9 31.07 5.66 -39.90
CA LEU A 9 31.13 5.59 -38.42
C LEU A 9 29.89 4.88 -37.81
N PHE A 10 28.72 5.13 -38.39
CA PHE A 10 27.49 4.47 -37.91
C PHE A 10 27.51 2.96 -38.21
N ARG A 11 28.00 2.55 -39.39
CA ARG A 11 28.11 1.13 -39.75
C ARG A 11 29.14 0.39 -38.89
N SER A 12 30.27 0.99 -38.54
CA SER A 12 31.27 0.36 -37.67
C SER A 12 30.83 0.18 -36.23
N THR A 13 29.87 1.01 -35.76
CA THR A 13 29.33 0.92 -34.43
C THR A 13 28.22 -0.15 -34.33
N VAL A 14 27.48 -0.37 -35.42
CA VAL A 14 26.39 -1.36 -35.45
C VAL A 14 26.91 -2.78 -35.66
N ASP A 15 28.03 -2.98 -36.38
CA ASP A 15 28.58 -4.31 -36.62
C ASP A 15 29.33 -4.95 -35.44
N GLN A 16 29.49 -4.20 -34.30
CA GLN A 16 30.12 -4.74 -33.09
C GLN A 16 29.12 -5.33 -32.09
N GLN A 17 27.82 -5.28 -32.36
CA GLN A 17 26.85 -5.98 -31.55
C GLN A 17 26.72 -7.44 -31.99
N LYS A 18 27.41 -8.34 -31.29
CA LYS A 18 27.18 -9.79 -31.40
C LYS A 18 25.71 -10.12 -31.17
N PRO A 19 25.13 -11.07 -31.96
CA PRO A 19 23.78 -11.51 -31.73
C PRO A 19 23.67 -12.06 -30.30
N ILE A 20 22.66 -11.59 -29.55
CA ILE A 20 22.34 -12.13 -28.24
C ILE A 20 21.73 -13.50 -28.46
N ASP A 21 22.43 -14.55 -28.06
CA ASP A 21 21.95 -15.92 -28.07
C ASP A 21 20.67 -16.02 -27.24
N LYS A 22 19.62 -16.49 -27.89
CA LYS A 22 18.30 -16.76 -27.29
C LYS A 22 18.31 -18.06 -26.51
N ASP A 23 19.24 -18.25 -25.59
CA ASP A 23 19.20 -19.42 -24.72
C ASP A 23 19.56 -19.04 -23.28
N GLY A 24 18.54 -19.11 -22.43
CA GLY A 24 18.72 -19.42 -21.05
C GLY A 24 19.10 -18.32 -20.08
N VAL A 25 18.40 -17.17 -20.07
CA VAL A 25 18.37 -16.37 -18.85
C VAL A 25 17.41 -17.05 -17.88
N LYS A 26 17.93 -17.98 -17.09
CA LYS A 26 17.30 -18.40 -15.83
C LYS A 26 17.30 -17.17 -14.94
N ASN A 27 16.17 -16.47 -14.88
CA ASN A 27 15.90 -15.46 -13.88
C ASN A 27 15.91 -16.15 -12.51
N THR A 28 17.07 -16.28 -11.91
CA THR A 28 17.20 -16.43 -10.47
C THR A 28 16.82 -15.10 -9.85
N VAL A 29 15.52 -14.88 -9.73
CA VAL A 29 14.97 -13.81 -8.90
C VAL A 29 15.28 -14.20 -7.46
N THR A 30 16.41 -13.72 -6.97
CA THR A 30 16.74 -13.75 -5.55
C THR A 30 15.68 -12.94 -4.82
N SER A 31 14.98 -13.64 -3.95
CA SER A 31 13.84 -13.24 -3.13
C SER A 31 14.15 -12.11 -2.13
N LYS A 32 14.35 -10.88 -2.61
CA LYS A 32 14.38 -9.65 -1.77
C LYS A 32 13.21 -8.71 -2.03
N SER A 33 12.13 -9.16 -2.67
CA SER A 33 11.07 -8.26 -3.15
C SER A 33 9.66 -8.57 -2.64
N GLY A 34 9.48 -9.33 -1.57
CA GLY A 34 8.13 -9.64 -1.07
C GLY A 34 7.30 -8.40 -0.76
N ALA A 35 7.90 -7.38 -0.15
CA ALA A 35 7.25 -6.10 0.16
C ALA A 35 6.95 -5.28 -1.11
N ASN A 36 7.86 -5.27 -2.09
CA ASN A 36 7.64 -4.57 -3.37
C ASN A 36 6.58 -5.24 -4.24
N GLN A 37 6.52 -6.57 -4.25
CA GLN A 37 5.46 -7.30 -4.98
C GLN A 37 4.08 -7.08 -4.35
N LEU A 38 3.99 -7.02 -3.01
CA LEU A 38 2.76 -6.70 -2.30
C LEU A 38 2.33 -5.25 -2.57
N PHE A 39 3.28 -4.31 -2.61
CA PHE A 39 3.04 -2.93 -2.97
C PHE A 39 2.45 -2.83 -4.39
N GLN A 40 3.10 -3.41 -5.40
CA GLN A 40 2.62 -3.38 -6.79
C GLN A 40 1.25 -4.03 -6.96
N LYS A 41 0.96 -5.10 -6.23
CA LYS A 41 -0.32 -5.82 -6.32
C LYS A 41 -1.49 -5.01 -5.75
N TYR A 42 -1.28 -4.20 -4.71
CA TYR A 42 -2.35 -3.53 -3.96
C TYR A 42 -2.36 -2.00 -4.06
N SER A 43 -1.41 -1.41 -4.79
CA SER A 43 -1.21 0.04 -4.88
C SER A 43 -1.77 0.67 -6.15
N PHE A 44 -2.75 0.06 -6.80
CA PHE A 44 -3.41 0.70 -7.93
C PHE A 44 -4.02 2.03 -7.50
N LEU A 45 -3.79 3.07 -8.31
CA LEU A 45 -4.49 4.34 -8.20
C LEU A 45 -5.98 4.04 -8.32
N TYR A 46 -6.67 4.18 -7.20
CA TYR A 46 -8.09 3.97 -7.11
C TYR A 46 -8.78 5.33 -7.10
N GLU A 47 -9.87 5.48 -7.84
CA GLU A 47 -10.65 6.71 -7.80
C GLU A 47 -11.18 6.95 -6.39
N PRO A 48 -11.03 8.18 -5.84
CA PRO A 48 -11.53 8.49 -4.51
C PRO A 48 -13.05 8.31 -4.46
N ASN A 49 -13.53 7.50 -3.52
CA ASN A 49 -14.95 7.21 -3.37
C ASN A 49 -15.45 7.29 -1.93
N ILE A 50 -14.59 7.69 -0.99
CA ILE A 50 -14.91 7.75 0.43
C ILE A 50 -14.75 9.18 0.92
N SER A 51 -15.81 9.73 1.55
CA SER A 51 -15.76 11.06 2.17
C SER A 51 -14.84 11.06 3.41
N GLY A 52 -14.19 12.19 3.66
CA GLY A 52 -13.36 12.40 4.85
C GLY A 52 -14.12 12.19 6.15
N SER A 53 -15.41 12.55 6.20
CA SER A 53 -16.29 12.40 7.36
C SER A 53 -16.92 11.01 7.52
N GLU A 54 -16.89 10.16 6.49
CA GLU A 54 -17.50 8.84 6.50
C GLU A 54 -16.73 7.88 7.42
N ALA A 55 -17.43 7.18 8.30
CA ALA A 55 -16.83 6.09 9.07
C ALA A 55 -16.75 4.82 8.23
N VAL A 56 -15.60 4.15 8.26
CA VAL A 56 -15.39 2.91 7.51
C VAL A 56 -15.32 1.71 8.44
N ILE A 57 -15.81 0.59 7.94
CA ILE A 57 -15.71 -0.71 8.60
C ILE A 57 -15.64 -1.82 7.55
N HIS A 58 -14.74 -2.76 7.76
CA HIS A 58 -14.62 -3.96 6.95
C HIS A 58 -14.13 -5.13 7.80
N TYR A 59 -14.64 -6.32 7.55
CA TYR A 59 -14.17 -7.55 8.19
C TYR A 59 -14.41 -8.76 7.30
N LYS A 60 -13.51 -9.71 7.35
CA LYS A 60 -13.65 -11.00 6.69
C LYS A 60 -14.50 -11.94 7.52
N SER A 61 -15.11 -12.94 6.87
CA SER A 61 -15.90 -13.98 7.53
C SER A 61 -15.09 -14.70 8.62
N GLY A 62 -15.75 -15.07 9.73
CA GLY A 62 -15.12 -15.75 10.85
C GLY A 62 -14.52 -14.83 11.91
N LEU A 63 -14.60 -13.50 11.77
CA LEU A 63 -14.15 -12.58 12.80
C LEU A 63 -15.10 -12.61 14.00
N SER A 64 -14.54 -12.77 15.21
CA SER A 64 -15.32 -12.70 16.45
C SER A 64 -15.89 -11.29 16.68
N SER A 65 -17.18 -11.22 17.03
CA SER A 65 -17.86 -9.97 17.40
C SER A 65 -17.19 -9.24 18.57
N LYS A 66 -16.59 -10.00 19.51
CA LYS A 66 -15.81 -9.43 20.63
C LYS A 66 -14.60 -8.64 20.16
N VAL A 67 -13.89 -9.13 19.13
CA VAL A 67 -12.73 -8.42 18.54
C VAL A 67 -13.18 -7.13 17.89
N LEU A 68 -14.24 -7.17 17.08
CA LEU A 68 -14.77 -5.98 16.42
C LEU A 68 -15.26 -4.93 17.42
N LYS A 69 -15.93 -5.35 18.51
CA LYS A 69 -16.35 -4.46 19.60
C LYS A 69 -15.15 -3.79 20.26
N LYS A 70 -14.09 -4.56 20.55
CA LYS A 70 -12.84 -4.07 21.13
C LYS A 70 -12.18 -3.01 20.26
N MET A 71 -12.11 -3.25 18.92
CA MET A 71 -11.58 -2.31 17.95
C MET A 71 -12.37 -1.00 17.92
N LYS A 72 -13.70 -1.07 17.84
CA LYS A 72 -14.60 0.10 17.84
C LYS A 72 -14.47 0.95 19.11
N GLN A 73 -14.13 0.34 20.22
CA GLN A 73 -13.93 1.01 21.51
C GLN A 73 -12.51 1.53 21.72
N GLY A 74 -11.56 1.24 20.82
CA GLY A 74 -10.15 1.60 21.00
C GLY A 74 -9.43 0.82 22.12
N ASN A 75 -10.00 -0.28 22.61
CA ASN A 75 -9.49 -1.03 23.76
C ASN A 75 -8.49 -2.13 23.35
N MET A 76 -7.49 -1.81 22.51
CA MET A 76 -6.52 -2.81 22.01
C MET A 76 -5.20 -2.80 22.78
N GLY A 77 -4.99 -1.83 23.66
CA GLY A 77 -3.72 -1.60 24.32
C GLY A 77 -2.70 -0.87 23.44
N PRO A 78 -1.43 -0.86 23.81
CA PRO A 78 -0.37 -0.28 22.99
C PRO A 78 -0.38 -0.90 21.60
N THR A 79 -0.44 -0.06 20.58
CA THR A 79 -0.63 -0.49 19.20
C THR A 79 0.34 0.29 18.30
N PRO A 80 1.20 -0.38 17.52
CA PRO A 80 2.06 0.31 16.56
C PRO A 80 1.25 1.21 15.64
N SER A 81 1.77 2.40 15.38
CA SER A 81 1.07 3.42 14.60
C SER A 81 1.93 3.94 13.46
N ILE A 82 1.30 4.19 12.31
CA ILE A 82 1.89 4.92 11.20
C ILE A 82 1.03 6.12 10.86
N ASP A 83 1.69 7.24 10.57
CA ASP A 83 1.04 8.46 10.14
C ASP A 83 1.36 8.73 8.66
N LEU A 84 0.32 8.76 7.84
CA LEU A 84 0.37 8.96 6.39
C LEU A 84 -0.20 10.32 5.98
N HIS A 85 -0.64 11.16 6.93
CA HIS A 85 -1.20 12.46 6.58
C HIS A 85 -0.14 13.33 5.87
N GLY A 86 -0.55 14.06 4.84
CA GLY A 86 0.38 14.91 4.09
C GLY A 86 1.33 14.19 3.14
N HIS A 87 1.39 12.85 3.15
CA HIS A 87 2.16 12.09 2.17
C HIS A 87 1.51 12.09 0.79
N LYS A 88 2.33 11.94 -0.25
CA LYS A 88 1.83 11.57 -1.57
C LYS A 88 1.30 10.13 -1.52
N VAL A 89 0.29 9.83 -2.35
CA VAL A 89 -0.36 8.51 -2.37
C VAL A 89 0.65 7.37 -2.56
N GLU A 90 1.58 7.53 -3.48
CA GLU A 90 2.59 6.52 -3.77
C GLU A 90 3.53 6.26 -2.59
N GLU A 91 4.03 7.32 -1.96
CA GLU A 91 4.89 7.25 -0.76
C GLU A 91 4.14 6.60 0.40
N ALA A 92 2.87 6.98 0.60
CA ALA A 92 2.01 6.41 1.62
C ALA A 92 1.80 4.91 1.43
N CYS A 93 1.53 4.46 0.21
CA CYS A 93 1.37 3.04 -0.10
C CYS A 93 2.65 2.24 0.15
N GLN A 94 3.82 2.79 -0.21
CA GLN A 94 5.11 2.16 0.06
C GLN A 94 5.37 2.05 1.57
N SER A 95 5.13 3.13 2.31
CA SER A 95 5.30 3.17 3.75
C SER A 95 4.34 2.22 4.46
N LEU A 96 3.08 2.17 4.02
CA LEU A 96 2.07 1.26 4.54
C LEU A 96 2.43 -0.21 4.32
N SER A 97 2.91 -0.56 3.13
CA SER A 97 3.35 -1.92 2.82
C SER A 97 4.50 -2.37 3.72
N LYS A 98 5.53 -1.53 3.87
CA LYS A 98 6.67 -1.79 4.77
C LYS A 98 6.23 -1.90 6.21
N PHE A 99 5.33 -1.02 6.65
CA PHE A 99 4.82 -0.99 8.01
C PHE A 99 4.05 -2.27 8.37
N ILE A 100 3.13 -2.72 7.50
CA ILE A 100 2.38 -3.96 7.72
C ILE A 100 3.32 -5.18 7.71
N HIS A 101 4.31 -5.20 6.82
CA HIS A 101 5.29 -6.28 6.78
C HIS A 101 6.14 -6.33 8.06
N PHE A 102 6.63 -5.20 8.53
CA PHE A 102 7.44 -5.10 9.74
C PHE A 102 6.65 -5.51 11.00
N HIS A 103 5.37 -5.12 11.06
CA HIS A 103 4.47 -5.42 12.18
C HIS A 103 3.57 -6.64 11.93
N SER A 104 4.00 -7.58 11.07
CA SER A 104 3.21 -8.76 10.73
C SER A 104 2.92 -9.70 11.90
N ASN A 105 3.71 -9.63 12.97
CA ASN A 105 3.49 -10.38 14.22
C ASN A 105 2.56 -9.67 15.20
N GLU A 106 2.22 -8.40 14.92
CA GLU A 106 1.29 -7.66 15.76
C GLU A 106 -0.14 -8.05 15.44
N ARG A 107 -0.97 -8.12 16.47
CA ARG A 107 -2.40 -8.41 16.32
C ARG A 107 -3.18 -7.21 15.80
N PHE A 108 -2.80 -6.03 16.25
CA PHE A 108 -3.46 -4.77 15.89
C PHE A 108 -2.41 -3.74 15.49
N ILE A 109 -2.75 -2.92 14.51
CA ILE A 109 -1.99 -1.74 14.10
C ILE A 109 -2.93 -0.56 13.92
N HIS A 110 -2.39 0.65 14.01
CA HIS A 110 -3.11 1.91 13.86
C HIS A 110 -2.56 2.68 12.67
N ILE A 111 -3.43 3.16 11.79
CA ILE A 111 -3.05 3.88 10.57
C ILE A 111 -3.78 5.21 10.55
N ILE A 112 -3.04 6.32 10.51
CA ILE A 112 -3.56 7.67 10.37
C ILE A 112 -3.38 8.09 8.92
N HIS A 113 -4.48 8.31 8.20
CA HIS A 113 -4.48 8.69 6.79
C HIS A 113 -4.96 10.12 6.57
N GLY A 114 -5.44 10.78 7.62
CA GLY A 114 -6.05 12.10 7.54
C GLY A 114 -7.49 12.07 7.01
N LYS A 115 -8.19 13.19 7.20
CA LYS A 115 -9.59 13.34 6.75
C LYS A 115 -9.71 13.86 5.32
N GLY A 116 -8.63 14.45 4.76
CA GLY A 116 -8.63 14.92 3.37
C GLY A 116 -9.52 16.15 3.12
N TYR A 117 -9.55 17.09 4.05
CA TYR A 117 -10.38 18.31 3.96
C TYR A 117 -10.05 19.26 2.79
N HIS A 118 -8.94 19.05 2.10
CA HIS A 118 -8.50 19.90 0.99
C HIS A 118 -8.97 19.44 -0.39
N SER A 119 -9.88 18.48 -0.46
CA SER A 119 -10.46 18.02 -1.71
C SER A 119 -11.73 18.81 -2.05
N ASP A 120 -11.78 19.46 -3.20
CA ASP A 120 -12.96 20.20 -3.68
C ASP A 120 -14.20 19.31 -3.82
N SER A 121 -13.99 18.00 -4.01
CA SER A 121 -15.05 17.00 -4.10
C SER A 121 -15.55 16.48 -2.74
N GLY A 122 -14.92 16.87 -1.63
CA GLY A 122 -15.20 16.32 -0.29
C GLY A 122 -14.77 14.85 -0.10
N LEU A 123 -14.15 14.24 -1.13
CA LEU A 123 -13.65 12.88 -1.09
C LEU A 123 -12.20 12.86 -0.63
N SER A 124 -11.83 11.90 0.20
CA SER A 124 -10.46 11.73 0.69
C SER A 124 -9.69 10.72 -0.16
N ILE A 125 -8.75 11.22 -0.95
CA ILE A 125 -7.89 10.40 -1.81
C ILE A 125 -7.10 9.40 -0.96
N MET A 126 -6.41 9.88 0.08
CA MET A 126 -5.57 9.03 0.93
C MET A 126 -6.38 7.96 1.65
N LYS A 127 -7.52 8.32 2.22
CA LYS A 127 -8.41 7.38 2.90
C LYS A 127 -8.95 6.32 1.95
N SER A 128 -9.42 6.72 0.76
CA SER A 128 -9.90 5.79 -0.26
C SER A 128 -8.82 4.80 -0.66
N GLN A 129 -7.59 5.27 -0.86
CA GLN A 129 -6.45 4.44 -1.20
C GLN A 129 -6.06 3.46 -0.08
N VAL A 130 -6.00 3.93 1.16
CA VAL A 130 -5.69 3.08 2.33
C VAL A 130 -6.77 2.01 2.51
N VAL A 131 -8.03 2.38 2.45
CA VAL A 131 -9.16 1.44 2.58
C VAL A 131 -9.13 0.39 1.46
N HIS A 132 -8.90 0.82 0.22
CA HIS A 132 -8.77 -0.09 -0.93
C HIS A 132 -7.61 -1.07 -0.74
N TYR A 133 -6.44 -0.58 -0.35
CA TYR A 133 -5.26 -1.39 -0.05
C TYR A 133 -5.55 -2.43 1.03
N LEU A 134 -6.13 -2.00 2.16
CA LEU A 134 -6.42 -2.89 3.30
C LEU A 134 -7.45 -3.97 2.97
N LYS A 135 -8.47 -3.68 2.16
CA LYS A 135 -9.47 -4.66 1.71
C LYS A 135 -8.83 -5.82 0.94
N GLN A 136 -7.82 -5.54 0.14
CA GLN A 136 -7.14 -6.53 -0.69
C GLN A 136 -6.01 -7.26 0.04
N HIS A 137 -5.46 -6.69 1.11
CA HIS A 137 -4.29 -7.24 1.78
C HIS A 137 -4.60 -8.57 2.47
N PRO A 138 -3.85 -9.67 2.18
CA PRO A 138 -4.18 -11.01 2.69
C PRO A 138 -4.07 -11.13 4.21
N ALA A 139 -3.14 -10.41 4.83
CA ALA A 139 -2.96 -10.43 6.27
C ALA A 139 -4.00 -9.58 7.04
N VAL A 140 -4.79 -8.75 6.37
CA VAL A 140 -5.81 -7.92 7.01
C VAL A 140 -7.08 -8.74 7.20
N LEU A 141 -7.53 -8.90 8.44
CA LEU A 141 -8.77 -9.59 8.81
C LEU A 141 -9.92 -8.62 8.98
N ALA A 142 -9.65 -7.45 9.53
CA ALA A 142 -10.65 -6.41 9.74
C ALA A 142 -10.00 -5.04 9.88
N PHE A 143 -10.77 -3.98 9.60
CA PHE A 143 -10.43 -2.63 10.00
C PHE A 143 -11.70 -1.81 10.27
N CYS A 144 -11.58 -0.79 11.10
CA CYS A 144 -12.65 0.17 11.36
C CYS A 144 -12.07 1.54 11.68
N SER A 145 -12.86 2.60 11.43
CA SER A 145 -12.52 3.95 11.89
C SER A 145 -12.31 3.97 13.40
N CYS A 146 -11.40 4.83 13.83
CA CYS A 146 -11.00 4.99 15.21
C CYS A 146 -12.04 5.75 16.04
N THR A 147 -11.87 5.76 17.36
CA THR A 147 -12.59 6.69 18.25
C THR A 147 -12.11 8.12 17.99
N GLN A 148 -12.89 9.12 18.37
CA GLN A 148 -12.55 10.53 18.16
C GLN A 148 -11.18 10.90 18.74
N GLU A 149 -10.86 10.36 19.92
CA GLU A 149 -9.58 10.57 20.63
C GLU A 149 -8.38 9.98 19.86
N MET A 150 -8.61 8.96 19.03
CA MET A 150 -7.58 8.24 18.28
C MET A 150 -7.60 8.59 16.78
N GLY A 151 -8.16 9.75 16.42
CA GLY A 151 -8.16 10.27 15.04
C GLY A 151 -9.50 10.18 14.30
N GLY A 152 -10.52 9.55 14.88
CA GLY A 152 -11.88 9.48 14.33
C GLY A 152 -11.94 8.87 12.95
N THR A 153 -12.60 9.57 12.02
CA THR A 153 -12.73 9.16 10.62
C THR A 153 -11.46 9.37 9.79
N GLY A 154 -10.44 10.03 10.37
CA GLY A 154 -9.12 10.24 9.74
C GLY A 154 -8.11 9.13 10.04
N ALA A 155 -8.50 8.11 10.79
CA ALA A 155 -7.64 6.99 11.16
C ALA A 155 -8.42 5.68 11.20
N VAL A 156 -7.71 4.55 11.07
CA VAL A 156 -8.28 3.20 11.17
C VAL A 156 -7.45 2.32 12.09
N PHE A 157 -8.13 1.52 12.88
CA PHE A 157 -7.54 0.35 13.52
C PHE A 157 -7.65 -0.85 12.59
N VAL A 158 -6.59 -1.63 12.50
CA VAL A 158 -6.50 -2.81 11.64
C VAL A 158 -6.18 -4.02 12.48
N HIS A 159 -6.92 -5.10 12.28
CA HIS A 159 -6.65 -6.42 12.86
C HIS A 159 -5.93 -7.27 11.82
N LEU A 160 -4.73 -7.71 12.16
CA LEU A 160 -3.91 -8.57 11.31
C LEU A 160 -4.08 -10.04 11.69
N LYS A 161 -3.86 -10.91 10.71
CA LYS A 161 -3.74 -12.34 10.92
C LYS A 161 -2.43 -12.62 11.65
N ALA A 162 -2.51 -13.24 12.82
CA ALA A 162 -1.31 -13.69 13.50
C ALA A 162 -0.57 -14.70 12.61
N HIS A 163 0.73 -14.51 12.44
CA HIS A 163 1.58 -15.58 11.93
C HIS A 163 1.79 -16.57 13.07
N VAL A 164 1.30 -17.79 12.86
CA VAL A 164 1.56 -18.95 13.71
C VAL A 164 2.90 -19.54 13.29
#